data_22181ab1b8066bf030c26c35649f35cc
#
_entry.id   22181ab1b8066bf030c26c35649f35cc
#
_cell.length_a   1.000
_cell.length_b   1.000
_cell.length_c   1.000
_cell.angle_alpha   90.00
_cell.angle_beta   90.00
_cell.angle_gamma   90.00
#
_symmetry.space_group_name_H-M   'P 1'
#
loop_
_entity.id
_entity.type
_entity.pdbx_description
1 polymer ?
#
loop_
_entity_poly.entity_id
_entity_poly.type
_entity_poly.pdbx_seq_one_letter_code
_entity_poly.pdbx_strand_id
1 'polypeptide(L)'
;MLADIPGWVRQPAPEEPRPLRPLAPSQLGERDELSVPLPPPLPPAALAAERGRLMHALFERLPPVAPAERRSAGARWLARHAGAFDAAAQAEMLDAVLAVLADPAHAHLFGDGSLAEVPFSALVEG
;
A
#
# COMPACT_ATOMS: atom_id res chain seq x y z
N MET A 1 44.98 -37.98 21.62
CA MET A 1 45.03 -37.91 20.15
C MET A 1 44.16 -36.75 19.69
N LEU A 2 44.76 -35.66 19.31
CA LEU A 2 44.05 -34.55 18.69
C LEU A 2 43.68 -34.97 17.27
N ALA A 3 42.42 -35.09 16.97
CA ALA A 3 41.96 -35.33 15.62
C ALA A 3 42.50 -34.22 14.70
N ASP A 4 43.03 -34.63 13.56
CA ASP A 4 43.54 -33.68 12.57
C ASP A 4 42.40 -32.78 12.10
N ILE A 5 42.45 -31.53 12.52
CA ILE A 5 41.40 -30.56 12.17
C ILE A 5 41.60 -30.21 10.69
N PRO A 6 40.62 -30.48 9.82
CA PRO A 6 40.70 -30.16 8.41
C PRO A 6 41.08 -28.70 8.18
N GLY A 7 41.95 -28.43 7.21
CA GLY A 7 42.51 -27.10 6.95
C GLY A 7 41.45 -26.02 6.69
N TRP A 8 40.28 -26.40 6.20
CA TRP A 8 39.18 -25.47 5.95
C TRP A 8 38.58 -24.84 7.23
N VAL A 9 38.73 -25.51 8.41
CA VAL A 9 38.28 -24.97 9.71
C VAL A 9 39.13 -23.76 10.13
N ARG A 10 40.34 -23.64 9.60
CA ARG A 10 41.27 -22.55 9.91
C ARG A 10 41.22 -21.41 8.90
N GLN A 11 40.42 -21.56 7.85
CA GLN A 11 40.22 -20.52 6.86
C GLN A 11 39.06 -19.66 7.30
N PRO A 12 39.18 -18.31 7.22
CA PRO A 12 38.02 -17.45 7.43
C PRO A 12 36.93 -17.80 6.40
N ALA A 13 35.69 -17.85 6.84
CA ALA A 13 34.58 -18.09 5.93
C ALA A 13 34.62 -17.05 4.80
N PRO A 14 34.36 -17.46 3.54
CA PRO A 14 34.24 -16.50 2.45
C PRO A 14 33.13 -15.50 2.78
N GLU A 15 33.39 -14.23 2.51
CA GLU A 15 32.36 -13.22 2.66
C GLU A 15 31.18 -13.55 1.72
N GLU A 16 30.09 -13.97 2.30
CA GLU A 16 28.84 -14.12 1.54
C GLU A 16 28.39 -12.75 1.05
N PRO A 17 28.14 -12.59 -0.25
CA PRO A 17 27.52 -11.36 -0.73
C PRO A 17 26.20 -11.17 0.02
N ARG A 18 26.09 -10.05 0.73
CA ARG A 18 24.86 -9.73 1.45
C ARG A 18 23.70 -9.72 0.44
N PRO A 19 22.66 -10.51 0.65
CA PRO A 19 21.52 -10.48 -0.24
C PRO A 19 20.99 -9.04 -0.31
N LEU A 20 20.75 -8.57 -1.52
CA LEU A 20 20.15 -7.27 -1.76
C LEU A 20 18.82 -7.19 -1.00
N ARG A 21 18.71 -6.21 -0.13
CA ARG A 21 17.53 -6.05 0.70
C ARG A 21 16.46 -5.32 -0.10
N PRO A 22 15.28 -5.91 -0.31
CA PRO A 22 14.19 -5.19 -0.96
C PRO A 22 13.80 -3.98 -0.09
N LEU A 23 13.79 -2.81 -0.68
CA LEU A 23 13.37 -1.57 -0.03
C LEU A 23 11.99 -1.17 -0.57
N ALA A 24 11.07 -0.88 0.32
CA ALA A 24 9.82 -0.25 -0.07
C ALA A 24 10.09 1.21 -0.50
N PRO A 25 9.35 1.77 -1.46
CA PRO A 25 9.54 3.16 -1.90
C PRO A 25 9.51 4.17 -0.77
N SER A 26 8.69 3.94 0.25
CA SER A 26 8.60 4.76 1.47
C SER A 26 9.88 4.75 2.32
N GLN A 27 10.78 3.79 2.10
CA GLN A 27 12.03 3.66 2.85
C GLN A 27 13.22 4.33 2.16
N LEU A 28 13.07 4.75 0.90
CA LEU A 28 14.15 5.39 0.12
C LEU A 28 14.51 6.80 0.61
N GLY A 29 13.64 7.45 1.37
CA GLY A 29 13.89 8.78 1.94
C GLY A 29 14.47 8.79 3.36
N GLU A 30 14.56 7.63 4.03
CA GLU A 30 14.89 7.54 5.46
C GLU A 30 16.36 7.19 5.73
N ARG A 31 17.27 7.62 4.89
CA ARG A 31 18.71 7.42 5.13
C ARG A 31 19.31 8.49 6.03
N ASP A 32 18.55 9.24 6.78
CA ASP A 32 19.11 10.14 7.79
C ASP A 32 19.04 9.54 9.20
N GLU A 33 20.15 9.56 9.83
CA GLU A 33 20.72 8.83 10.95
C GLU A 33 20.00 8.92 12.31
N LEU A 34 18.74 9.28 12.33
CA LEU A 34 17.97 9.29 13.58
C LEU A 34 16.59 8.70 13.28
N SER A 35 16.46 7.38 13.41
CA SER A 35 15.16 6.75 13.61
C SER A 35 14.56 7.26 14.93
N VAL A 36 14.17 8.51 14.96
CA VAL A 36 13.23 8.98 15.95
C VAL A 36 11.90 8.32 15.58
N PRO A 37 11.30 7.48 16.46
CA PRO A 37 9.98 6.96 16.19
C PRO A 37 9.07 8.13 15.87
N LEU A 38 8.51 8.15 14.66
CA LEU A 38 7.50 9.14 14.31
C LEU A 38 6.39 9.06 15.36
N PRO A 39 6.03 10.17 15.99
CA PRO A 39 4.91 10.16 16.92
C PRO A 39 3.68 9.61 16.21
N PRO A 40 2.78 8.89 16.91
CA PRO A 40 1.56 8.41 16.31
C PRO A 40 0.83 9.59 15.64
N PRO A 41 0.24 9.38 14.45
CA PRO A 41 -0.42 10.46 13.74
C PRO A 41 -1.46 11.11 14.65
N LEU A 42 -1.51 12.44 14.66
CA LEU A 42 -2.55 13.20 15.35
C LEU A 42 -3.93 12.73 14.86
N PRO A 43 -4.98 12.76 15.71
CA PRO A 43 -6.31 12.29 15.33
C PRO A 43 -6.82 12.79 13.98
N PRO A 44 -6.65 14.05 13.57
CA PRO A 44 -7.03 14.51 12.24
C PRO A 44 -6.24 13.83 11.10
N ALA A 45 -4.95 13.58 11.32
CA ALA A 45 -4.10 12.88 10.34
C ALA A 45 -4.50 11.40 10.23
N ALA A 46 -4.85 10.76 11.33
CA ALA A 46 -5.34 9.38 11.34
C ALA A 46 -6.68 9.26 10.58
N LEU A 47 -7.59 10.20 10.74
CA LEU A 47 -8.85 10.25 9.99
C LEU A 47 -8.61 10.49 8.49
N ALA A 48 -7.67 11.37 8.14
CA ALA A 48 -7.30 11.61 6.73
C ALA A 48 -6.70 10.36 6.09
N ALA A 49 -5.84 9.64 6.80
CA ALA A 49 -5.26 8.38 6.33
C ALA A 49 -6.35 7.29 6.17
N GLU A 50 -7.27 7.18 7.10
CA GLU A 50 -8.39 6.24 7.03
C GLU A 50 -9.32 6.58 5.87
N ARG A 51 -9.64 7.86 5.64
CA ARG A 51 -10.38 8.32 4.47
C ARG A 51 -9.69 7.88 3.16
N GLY A 52 -8.38 8.11 3.06
CA GLY A 52 -7.59 7.70 1.91
C GLY A 52 -7.65 6.19 1.68
N ARG A 53 -7.49 5.40 2.73
CA ARG A 53 -7.59 3.94 2.68
C ARG A 53 -8.96 3.45 2.18
N LEU A 54 -10.04 4.05 2.67
CA LEU A 54 -11.40 3.70 2.25
C LEU A 54 -11.66 4.05 0.78
N MET A 55 -11.23 5.23 0.34
CA MET A 55 -11.37 5.64 -1.07
C MET A 55 -10.57 4.72 -1.99
N HIS A 56 -9.35 4.35 -1.60
CA HIS A 56 -8.51 3.41 -2.34
C HIS A 56 -9.21 2.04 -2.49
N ALA A 57 -9.76 1.52 -1.40
CA ALA A 57 -10.51 0.27 -1.44
C ALA A 57 -11.75 0.33 -2.33
N LEU A 58 -12.41 1.49 -2.45
CA LEU A 58 -13.51 1.68 -3.40
C LEU A 58 -13.03 1.67 -4.86
N PHE A 59 -11.87 2.26 -5.16
CA PHE A 59 -11.26 2.21 -6.49
C PHE A 59 -10.85 0.79 -6.91
N GLU A 60 -10.54 -0.08 -5.97
CA GLU A 60 -10.29 -1.50 -6.25
C GLU A 60 -11.57 -2.30 -6.50
N ARG A 61 -12.64 -1.99 -5.76
CA ARG A 61 -13.84 -2.82 -5.71
C ARG A 61 -14.92 -2.44 -6.72
N LEU A 62 -15.04 -1.16 -7.04
CA LEU A 62 -16.14 -0.67 -7.87
C LEU A 62 -15.96 -0.82 -9.38
N PRO A 63 -14.74 -0.80 -9.97
CA PRO A 63 -14.60 -0.94 -11.41
C PRO A 63 -15.28 -2.16 -12.02
N PRO A 64 -15.18 -3.38 -11.44
CA PRO A 64 -15.86 -4.56 -12.00
C PRO A 64 -17.38 -4.57 -11.78
N VAL A 65 -17.92 -3.69 -10.94
CA VAL A 65 -19.36 -3.57 -10.70
C VAL A 65 -20.02 -2.78 -11.83
N ALA A 66 -21.20 -3.22 -12.27
CA ALA A 66 -21.97 -2.51 -13.28
C ALA A 66 -22.18 -1.03 -12.88
N PRO A 67 -22.00 -0.06 -13.78
CA PRO A 67 -22.09 1.38 -13.44
C PRO A 67 -23.35 1.78 -12.69
N ALA A 68 -24.50 1.20 -13.05
CA ALA A 68 -25.78 1.48 -12.40
C ALA A 68 -25.84 0.99 -10.94
N GLU A 69 -25.03 -0.01 -10.58
CA GLU A 69 -25.01 -0.62 -9.25
C GLU A 69 -23.88 -0.13 -8.34
N ARG A 70 -22.90 0.59 -8.90
CA ARG A 70 -21.72 1.07 -8.16
C ARG A 70 -22.08 1.88 -6.92
N ARG A 71 -23.06 2.79 -7.04
CA ARG A 71 -23.48 3.63 -5.93
C ARG A 71 -24.05 2.80 -4.77
N SER A 72 -24.94 1.88 -5.04
CA SER A 72 -25.53 1.04 -4.00
C SER A 72 -24.53 0.07 -3.38
N ALA A 73 -23.63 -0.49 -4.20
CA ALA A 73 -22.57 -1.37 -3.74
C ALA A 73 -21.57 -0.63 -2.85
N GLY A 74 -21.12 0.56 -3.27
CA GLY A 74 -20.21 1.41 -2.50
C GLY A 74 -20.81 1.87 -1.18
N ALA A 75 -22.06 2.29 -1.18
CA ALA A 75 -22.77 2.71 0.02
C ALA A 75 -22.89 1.58 1.06
N ARG A 76 -23.26 0.39 0.62
CA ARG A 76 -23.33 -0.79 1.50
C ARG A 76 -21.97 -1.16 2.08
N TRP A 77 -20.91 -1.06 1.27
CA TRP A 77 -19.57 -1.37 1.72
C TRP A 77 -19.08 -0.33 2.75
N LEU A 78 -19.26 0.96 2.50
CA LEU A 78 -18.90 2.03 3.43
C LEU A 78 -19.67 1.93 4.75
N ALA A 79 -20.97 1.60 4.71
CA ALA A 79 -21.76 1.41 5.93
C ALA A 79 -21.17 0.34 6.88
N ARG A 80 -20.45 -0.63 6.34
CA ARG A 80 -19.78 -1.70 7.12
C ARG A 80 -18.37 -1.37 7.54
N HIS A 81 -17.63 -0.55 6.79
CA HIS A 81 -16.19 -0.37 6.95
C HIS A 81 -15.78 1.05 7.37
N ALA A 82 -16.65 2.03 7.22
CA ALA A 82 -16.36 3.44 7.46
C ALA A 82 -17.03 3.96 8.75
N GLY A 83 -17.04 3.16 9.81
CA GLY A 83 -17.70 3.51 11.08
C GLY A 83 -17.16 4.76 11.78
N ALA A 84 -15.94 5.19 11.44
CA ALA A 84 -15.35 6.43 11.94
C ALA A 84 -15.94 7.70 11.26
N PHE A 85 -16.72 7.54 10.19
CA PHE A 85 -17.28 8.63 9.40
C PHE A 85 -18.81 8.58 9.44
N ASP A 86 -19.42 9.75 9.51
CA ASP A 86 -20.88 9.88 9.43
C ASP A 86 -21.40 9.60 8.00
N ALA A 87 -22.72 9.53 7.86
CA ALA A 87 -23.34 9.24 6.57
C ALA A 87 -23.03 10.30 5.49
N ALA A 88 -22.90 11.57 5.88
CA ALA A 88 -22.56 12.65 4.97
C ALA A 88 -21.13 12.51 4.43
N ALA A 89 -20.18 12.22 5.30
CA ALA A 89 -18.78 11.99 4.91
C ALA A 89 -18.64 10.73 4.06
N GLN A 90 -19.37 9.66 4.35
CA GLN A 90 -19.41 8.45 3.53
C GLN A 90 -19.95 8.72 2.13
N ALA A 91 -21.04 9.49 2.03
CA ALA A 91 -21.61 9.90 0.74
C ALA A 91 -20.66 10.75 -0.08
N GLU A 92 -19.97 11.69 0.55
CA GLU A 92 -18.97 12.55 -0.09
C GLU A 92 -17.80 11.73 -0.67
N MET A 93 -17.26 10.76 0.10
CA MET A 93 -16.21 9.86 -0.38
C MET A 93 -16.67 9.06 -1.59
N LEU A 94 -17.88 8.51 -1.53
CA LEU A 94 -18.46 7.72 -2.61
C LEU A 94 -18.68 8.55 -3.86
N ASP A 95 -19.22 9.76 -3.72
CA ASP A 95 -19.43 10.68 -4.85
C ASP A 95 -18.12 11.05 -5.53
N ALA A 96 -17.05 11.31 -4.77
CA ALA A 96 -15.74 11.59 -5.31
C ALA A 96 -15.18 10.42 -6.12
N VAL A 97 -15.28 9.19 -5.61
CA VAL A 97 -14.84 7.99 -6.31
C VAL A 97 -15.65 7.73 -7.57
N LEU A 98 -16.99 7.84 -7.49
CA LEU A 98 -17.85 7.63 -8.64
C LEU A 98 -17.62 8.66 -9.75
N ALA A 99 -17.33 9.91 -9.40
CA ALA A 99 -16.99 10.96 -10.36
C ALA A 99 -15.72 10.61 -11.16
N VAL A 100 -14.69 10.09 -10.50
CA VAL A 100 -13.47 9.65 -11.17
C VAL A 100 -13.73 8.43 -12.07
N LEU A 101 -14.48 7.44 -11.58
CA LEU A 101 -14.80 6.24 -12.37
C LEU A 101 -15.68 6.54 -13.59
N ALA A 102 -16.50 7.58 -13.54
CA ALA A 102 -17.36 8.01 -14.64
C ALA A 102 -16.64 8.93 -15.65
N ASP A 103 -15.48 9.48 -15.31
CA ASP A 103 -14.73 10.40 -16.16
C ASP A 103 -14.06 9.65 -17.31
N PRO A 104 -14.38 9.97 -18.59
CA PRO A 104 -13.77 9.33 -19.75
C PRO A 104 -12.25 9.49 -19.79
N ALA A 105 -11.69 10.58 -19.25
CA ALA A 105 -10.26 10.82 -19.18
C ALA A 105 -9.52 9.76 -18.34
N HIS A 106 -10.19 9.12 -17.38
CA HIS A 106 -9.64 8.11 -16.50
C HIS A 106 -10.07 6.67 -16.84
N ALA A 107 -10.92 6.48 -17.85
CA ALA A 107 -11.47 5.16 -18.22
C ALA A 107 -10.39 4.10 -18.48
N HIS A 108 -9.26 4.48 -19.03
CA HIS A 108 -8.14 3.58 -19.32
C HIS A 108 -7.45 3.04 -18.05
N LEU A 109 -7.60 3.70 -16.91
CA LEU A 109 -7.02 3.27 -15.64
C LEU A 109 -7.81 2.11 -14.99
N PHE A 110 -9.06 1.94 -15.40
CA PHE A 110 -10.01 0.98 -14.80
C PHE A 110 -10.50 -0.08 -15.80
N GLY A 111 -9.80 -0.25 -16.93
CA GLY A 111 -10.10 -1.26 -17.94
C GLY A 111 -9.66 -2.66 -17.52
N ASP A 112 -10.06 -3.67 -18.30
CA ASP A 112 -9.83 -5.10 -18.02
C ASP A 112 -8.36 -5.49 -17.82
N GLY A 113 -7.43 -4.69 -18.33
CA GLY A 113 -5.99 -4.89 -18.21
C GLY A 113 -5.33 -4.11 -17.08
N SER A 114 -6.08 -3.34 -16.30
CA SER A 114 -5.52 -2.54 -15.22
C SER A 114 -5.55 -3.26 -13.88
N LEU A 115 -4.53 -3.01 -13.06
CA LEU A 115 -4.45 -3.46 -11.68
C LEU A 115 -4.57 -2.25 -10.77
N ALA A 116 -5.45 -2.31 -9.78
CA ALA A 116 -5.68 -1.23 -8.83
C ALA A 116 -4.45 -0.95 -7.96
N GLU A 117 -3.77 -2.01 -7.54
CA GLU A 117 -2.48 -1.95 -6.86
C GLU A 117 -1.52 -2.99 -7.41
N VAL A 118 -0.32 -2.56 -7.73
CA VAL A 118 0.77 -3.46 -8.11
C VAL A 118 1.86 -3.35 -7.05
N PRO A 119 2.06 -4.38 -6.23
CA PRO A 119 3.19 -4.39 -5.31
C PRO A 119 4.49 -4.48 -6.13
N PHE A 120 5.41 -3.59 -5.89
CA PHE A 120 6.73 -3.65 -6.49
C PHE A 120 7.81 -3.46 -5.44
N SER A 121 8.96 -4.07 -5.68
CA SER A 121 10.17 -3.88 -4.89
C SER A 121 11.33 -3.54 -5.82
N ALA A 122 12.14 -2.59 -5.41
CA ALA A 122 13.36 -2.24 -6.10
C ALA A 122 14.57 -2.74 -5.30
N LEU A 123 15.56 -3.28 -6.00
CA LEU A 123 16.86 -3.60 -5.44
C LEU A 123 17.76 -2.39 -5.68
N VAL A 124 18.29 -1.83 -4.60
CA VAL A 124 19.23 -0.72 -4.67
C VAL A 124 20.61 -1.25 -4.29
N GLU A 125 21.54 -1.17 -5.24
CA GLU A 125 22.95 -1.43 -4.97
C GLU A 125 23.50 -0.25 -4.17
N GLY A 126 24.01 -0.56 -3.00
CA GLY A 126 24.60 0.41 -2.08
C GLY A 126 26.11 0.53 -2.22
#